data_c33a00e2992ac545db17177d499c236a
#
_entry.id   c33a00e2992ac545db17177d499c236a
#
_cell.length_a   1.000
_cell.length_b   1.000
_cell.length_c   1.000
_cell.angle_alpha   90.00
_cell.angle_beta   90.00
_cell.angle_gamma   90.00
#
_symmetry.space_group_name_H-M   'P 1'
#
loop_
_entity.id
_entity.type
_entity.pdbx_description
1 polymer ?
#
loop_
_entity_poly.entity_id
_entity_poly.type
_entity_poly.pdbx_seq_one_letter_code
_entity_poly.pdbx_strand_id
1 'polypeptide(L)'
;MKKMIIALVCGAMALSFAACGSKSYTASEYSDSEVNDKVQMYIPQKTVTDETDEFTVVLENTTDQDYNYDAGQRLEVWKNSKWCVVEDKINFTTMQLFTLPAGGSDELTFNVADHYGTLSEGRYRVVQVLSDREGNTTIAAAEFGIGRVNTK
;
A
#
# COMPACT_ATOMS: atom_id res chain seq x y z
N MET A 1 34.79 -19.26 66.36
CA MET A 1 34.64 -19.43 64.92
C MET A 1 33.16 -19.26 64.57
N LYS A 2 32.73 -18.04 64.14
CA LYS A 2 31.33 -17.79 63.76
C LYS A 2 31.25 -17.81 62.25
N LYS A 3 30.55 -18.81 61.70
CA LYS A 3 30.26 -18.88 60.27
C LYS A 3 29.05 -17.98 59.96
N MET A 4 29.27 -16.88 59.23
CA MET A 4 28.22 -16.06 58.67
C MET A 4 27.72 -16.69 57.37
N ILE A 5 26.44 -17.06 57.36
CA ILE A 5 25.73 -17.51 56.17
C ILE A 5 25.07 -16.27 55.53
N ILE A 6 25.57 -15.87 54.38
CA ILE A 6 24.96 -14.82 53.56
C ILE A 6 23.91 -15.50 52.66
N ALA A 7 22.63 -15.24 52.92
CA ALA A 7 21.54 -15.66 52.06
C ALA A 7 21.42 -14.67 50.88
N LEU A 8 21.74 -15.13 49.69
CA LEU A 8 21.58 -14.37 48.45
C LEU A 8 20.12 -14.52 48.00
N VAL A 9 19.33 -13.45 48.17
CA VAL A 9 17.97 -13.37 47.62
C VAL A 9 18.06 -12.98 46.16
N CYS A 10 17.95 -13.95 45.26
CA CYS A 10 17.75 -13.71 43.84
C CYS A 10 16.31 -13.26 43.56
N GLY A 11 16.09 -11.95 43.47
CA GLY A 11 14.85 -11.38 42.97
C GLY A 11 14.74 -11.57 41.46
N ALA A 12 13.94 -12.54 41.04
CA ALA A 12 13.56 -12.68 39.62
C ALA A 12 12.58 -11.58 39.25
N MET A 13 13.07 -10.49 38.63
CA MET A 13 12.21 -9.54 37.92
C MET A 13 11.71 -10.21 36.64
N ALA A 14 10.46 -10.67 36.66
CA ALA A 14 9.73 -11.05 35.46
C ALA A 14 9.43 -9.78 34.65
N LEU A 15 10.25 -9.50 33.65
CA LEU A 15 9.94 -8.53 32.60
C LEU A 15 8.81 -9.11 31.76
N SER A 16 7.57 -8.73 32.05
CA SER A 16 6.42 -8.95 31.19
C SER A 16 6.61 -8.11 29.94
N PHE A 17 7.18 -8.69 28.88
CA PHE A 17 7.09 -8.15 27.55
C PHE A 17 5.62 -8.22 27.14
N ALA A 18 4.90 -7.12 27.26
CA ALA A 18 3.67 -6.92 26.53
C ALA A 18 4.03 -6.99 25.05
N ALA A 19 3.80 -8.12 24.41
CA ALA A 19 3.85 -8.26 22.97
C ALA A 19 2.70 -7.44 22.41
N CYS A 20 2.92 -6.13 22.21
CA CYS A 20 2.15 -5.34 21.31
C CYS A 20 2.31 -6.00 19.93
N GLY A 21 1.25 -6.63 19.43
CA GLY A 21 1.22 -7.24 18.13
C GLY A 21 1.44 -6.15 17.06
N SER A 22 2.70 -5.83 16.78
CA SER A 22 3.05 -4.97 15.66
C SER A 22 2.75 -5.75 14.39
N LYS A 23 1.74 -5.30 13.64
CA LYS A 23 1.53 -5.79 12.27
C LYS A 23 2.86 -5.63 11.54
N SER A 24 3.42 -6.74 11.07
CA SER A 24 4.61 -6.71 10.24
C SER A 24 4.20 -6.20 8.86
N TYR A 25 4.68 -5.01 8.49
CA TYR A 25 4.46 -4.46 7.16
C TYR A 25 5.64 -4.82 6.26
N THR A 26 5.35 -5.40 5.09
CA THR A 26 6.35 -5.62 4.04
C THR A 26 6.62 -4.32 3.31
N ALA A 27 7.89 -3.92 3.20
CA ALA A 27 8.26 -2.74 2.44
C ALA A 27 7.88 -2.89 0.96
N SER A 28 7.40 -1.81 0.35
CA SER A 28 7.19 -1.76 -1.09
C SER A 28 8.52 -1.91 -1.83
N GLU A 29 8.47 -2.55 -2.97
CA GLU A 29 9.58 -2.62 -3.93
C GLU A 29 9.69 -1.38 -4.82
N TYR A 30 8.66 -0.48 -4.81
CA TYR A 30 8.62 0.71 -5.66
C TYR A 30 8.90 1.98 -4.86
N SER A 31 9.89 2.75 -5.32
CA SER A 31 10.21 4.07 -4.78
C SER A 31 9.32 5.17 -5.40
N ASP A 32 9.30 6.36 -4.79
CA ASP A 32 8.54 7.51 -5.31
C ASP A 32 9.07 8.00 -6.67
N SER A 33 10.34 7.74 -7.00
CA SER A 33 10.93 8.13 -8.27
C SER A 33 10.58 7.21 -9.43
N GLU A 34 10.00 6.04 -9.16
CA GLU A 34 9.65 5.03 -10.17
C GLU A 34 8.17 5.08 -10.56
N VAL A 35 7.34 5.82 -9.81
CA VAL A 35 5.92 5.89 -10.07
C VAL A 35 5.56 7.09 -10.96
N ASN A 36 4.54 6.91 -11.80
CA ASN A 36 3.96 7.96 -12.65
C ASN A 36 4.94 8.60 -13.67
N ASP A 37 5.94 7.84 -14.12
CA ASP A 37 6.89 8.31 -15.13
C ASP A 37 6.25 8.34 -16.54
N LYS A 38 5.60 7.25 -16.96
CA LYS A 38 5.01 7.08 -18.30
C LYS A 38 3.50 7.05 -18.30
N VAL A 39 2.93 6.31 -17.35
CA VAL A 39 1.50 6.26 -17.11
C VAL A 39 1.24 6.90 -15.77
N GLN A 40 0.34 7.84 -15.72
CA GLN A 40 -0.07 8.50 -14.50
C GLN A 40 -1.32 7.87 -13.92
N MET A 41 -1.46 7.92 -12.60
CA MET A 41 -2.66 7.49 -11.89
C MET A 41 -3.10 8.57 -10.92
N TYR A 42 -4.39 8.84 -10.88
CA TYR A 42 -4.96 9.80 -9.94
C TYR A 42 -6.37 9.41 -9.51
N ILE A 43 -6.82 10.00 -8.41
CA ILE A 43 -8.15 9.80 -7.84
C ILE A 43 -8.95 11.09 -8.11
N PRO A 44 -10.00 11.03 -8.96
CA PRO A 44 -10.80 12.21 -9.31
C PRO A 44 -11.68 12.71 -8.15
N GLN A 45 -12.03 11.83 -7.20
CA GLN A 45 -12.80 12.22 -6.02
C GLN A 45 -11.98 13.11 -5.10
N LYS A 46 -12.61 14.18 -4.59
CA LYS A 46 -11.94 15.14 -3.70
C LYS A 46 -11.61 14.57 -2.32
N THR A 47 -12.34 13.55 -1.87
CA THR A 47 -12.21 13.02 -0.52
C THR A 47 -12.47 11.51 -0.52
N VAL A 48 -11.51 10.77 0.01
CA VAL A 48 -11.65 9.37 0.40
C VAL A 48 -11.64 9.34 1.93
N THR A 49 -12.57 8.64 2.54
CA THR A 49 -12.72 8.53 4.00
C THR A 49 -12.63 7.08 4.44
N ASP A 50 -12.59 6.84 5.74
CA ASP A 50 -12.65 5.50 6.34
C ASP A 50 -13.99 4.79 6.13
N GLU A 51 -15.04 5.54 5.72
CA GLU A 51 -16.36 5.01 5.35
C GLU A 51 -16.50 4.75 3.84
N THR A 52 -15.46 5.03 3.05
CA THR A 52 -15.48 4.84 1.60
C THR A 52 -15.25 3.36 1.27
N ASP A 53 -16.26 2.70 0.73
CA ASP A 53 -16.20 1.28 0.35
C ASP A 53 -15.40 1.07 -0.94
N GLU A 54 -15.61 1.95 -1.92
CA GLU A 54 -14.92 1.93 -3.21
C GLU A 54 -14.74 3.35 -3.77
N PHE A 55 -13.76 3.54 -4.63
CA PHE A 55 -13.56 4.81 -5.35
C PHE A 55 -12.94 4.56 -6.72
N THR A 56 -13.08 5.55 -7.59
CA THR A 56 -12.49 5.51 -8.93
C THR A 56 -11.03 5.93 -8.88
N VAL A 57 -10.19 5.19 -9.59
CA VAL A 57 -8.83 5.61 -9.98
C VAL A 57 -8.78 5.73 -11.51
N VAL A 58 -8.07 6.72 -12.00
CA VAL A 58 -7.89 6.96 -13.43
C VAL A 58 -6.46 6.69 -13.81
N LEU A 59 -6.26 5.84 -14.82
CA LEU A 59 -4.99 5.67 -15.51
C LEU A 59 -4.97 6.59 -16.72
N GLU A 60 -3.88 7.32 -16.90
CA GLU A 60 -3.66 8.21 -18.04
C GLU A 60 -2.31 7.90 -18.69
N ASN A 61 -2.37 7.41 -19.93
CA ASN A 61 -1.18 7.12 -20.72
C ASN A 61 -0.81 8.35 -21.57
N THR A 62 0.26 9.02 -21.18
CA THR A 62 0.73 10.24 -21.88
C THR A 62 1.75 9.94 -22.98
N THR A 63 2.01 8.67 -23.27
CA THR A 63 3.00 8.22 -24.25
C THR A 63 2.36 7.85 -25.59
N ASP A 64 3.17 7.53 -26.57
CA ASP A 64 2.79 7.11 -27.93
C ASP A 64 2.75 5.58 -28.11
N GLN A 65 2.83 4.81 -27.00
CA GLN A 65 2.77 3.35 -27.02
C GLN A 65 1.69 2.81 -26.09
N ASP A 66 1.16 1.61 -26.42
CA ASP A 66 0.17 0.93 -25.59
C ASP A 66 0.81 0.24 -24.39
N TYR A 67 0.09 0.17 -23.28
CA TYR A 67 0.44 -0.60 -22.11
C TYR A 67 -0.65 -1.62 -21.77
N ASN A 68 -0.23 -2.79 -21.28
CA ASN A 68 -1.13 -3.79 -20.76
C ASN A 68 -1.09 -3.80 -19.23
N TYR A 69 -2.21 -4.04 -18.59
CA TYR A 69 -2.34 -4.17 -17.14
C TYR A 69 -3.40 -5.20 -16.79
N ASP A 70 -3.36 -5.71 -15.58
CA ASP A 70 -4.37 -6.61 -15.01
C ASP A 70 -5.23 -5.88 -13.97
N ALA A 71 -6.22 -6.58 -13.41
CA ALA A 71 -7.05 -6.04 -12.33
C ALA A 71 -6.35 -6.07 -10.95
N GLY A 72 -5.06 -6.41 -10.90
CA GLY A 72 -4.27 -6.60 -9.69
C GLY A 72 -3.75 -5.30 -9.06
N GLN A 73 -4.64 -4.35 -8.80
CA GLN A 73 -4.28 -3.15 -8.04
C GLN A 73 -3.93 -3.51 -6.60
N ARG A 74 -2.94 -2.83 -6.03
CA ARG A 74 -2.57 -3.03 -4.63
C ARG A 74 -2.60 -1.75 -3.82
N LEU A 75 -2.86 -1.88 -2.54
CA LEU A 75 -2.82 -0.80 -1.57
C LEU A 75 -1.49 -0.78 -0.84
N GLU A 76 -0.92 0.39 -0.68
CA GLU A 76 0.25 0.62 0.15
C GLU A 76 -0.02 1.74 1.15
N VAL A 77 0.63 1.67 2.31
CA VAL A 77 0.54 2.64 3.40
C VAL A 77 1.91 3.22 3.73
N TRP A 78 1.96 4.52 3.98
CA TRP A 78 3.19 5.18 4.43
C TRP A 78 3.43 4.93 5.91
N LYS A 79 4.47 4.20 6.25
CA LYS A 79 4.89 3.89 7.62
C LYS A 79 6.41 3.97 7.75
N ASN A 80 6.89 4.58 8.84
CA ASN A 80 8.32 4.64 9.14
C ASN A 80 9.17 5.17 7.96
N SER A 81 8.70 6.24 7.31
CA SER A 81 9.35 6.90 6.16
C SER A 81 9.54 6.02 4.93
N LYS A 82 8.65 5.05 4.72
CA LYS A 82 8.62 4.19 3.53
C LYS A 82 7.21 3.73 3.21
N TRP A 83 6.97 3.37 1.96
CA TRP A 83 5.78 2.68 1.54
C TRP A 83 5.83 1.21 1.95
N CYS A 84 4.71 0.70 2.41
CA CYS A 84 4.56 -0.68 2.85
C CYS A 84 3.29 -1.27 2.24
N VAL A 85 3.37 -2.50 1.78
CA VAL A 85 2.23 -3.24 1.22
C VAL A 85 1.21 -3.52 2.32
N VAL A 86 -0.06 -3.21 2.04
CA VAL A 86 -1.20 -3.62 2.88
C VAL A 86 -1.65 -4.98 2.39
N GLU A 87 -1.79 -5.93 3.32
CA GLU A 87 -2.23 -7.29 2.99
C GLU A 87 -3.67 -7.29 2.46
N ASP A 88 -3.86 -7.84 1.26
CA ASP A 88 -5.17 -8.06 0.66
C ASP A 88 -5.83 -9.28 1.32
N LYS A 89 -7.09 -9.13 1.74
CA LYS A 89 -7.88 -10.21 2.35
C LYS A 89 -8.41 -11.19 1.32
N ILE A 90 -8.58 -10.73 0.08
CA ILE A 90 -9.05 -11.52 -1.03
C ILE A 90 -7.83 -11.88 -1.88
N ASN A 91 -7.35 -13.10 -1.74
CA ASN A 91 -6.25 -13.60 -2.56
C ASN A 91 -6.77 -13.96 -3.97
N PHE A 92 -7.15 -12.92 -4.73
CA PHE A 92 -7.74 -13.05 -6.05
C PHE A 92 -6.68 -12.78 -7.12
N THR A 93 -6.40 -13.77 -7.94
CA THR A 93 -5.57 -13.61 -9.11
C THR A 93 -6.45 -13.71 -10.35
N THR A 94 -6.68 -12.58 -11.02
CA THR A 94 -7.29 -12.60 -12.35
C THR A 94 -6.20 -12.66 -13.40
N MET A 95 -6.43 -13.47 -14.44
CA MET A 95 -5.56 -13.51 -15.62
C MET A 95 -6.07 -12.61 -16.75
N GLN A 96 -7.07 -11.77 -16.48
CA GLN A 96 -7.61 -10.86 -17.48
C GLN A 96 -6.67 -9.67 -17.65
N LEU A 97 -6.19 -9.48 -18.88
CA LEU A 97 -5.39 -8.33 -19.29
C LEU A 97 -6.27 -7.30 -20.00
N PHE A 98 -6.01 -6.06 -19.70
CA PHE A 98 -6.58 -4.88 -20.35
C PHE A 98 -5.49 -4.14 -21.09
N THR A 99 -5.85 -3.38 -22.12
CA THR A 99 -4.92 -2.53 -22.85
C THR A 99 -5.29 -1.08 -22.68
N LEU A 100 -4.34 -0.30 -22.15
CA LEU A 100 -4.41 1.16 -22.09
C LEU A 100 -3.74 1.70 -23.35
N PRO A 101 -4.48 2.25 -24.32
CA PRO A 101 -3.91 2.69 -25.59
C PRO A 101 -3.02 3.91 -25.44
N ALA A 102 -2.17 4.14 -26.41
CA ALA A 102 -1.36 5.35 -26.54
C ALA A 102 -2.24 6.61 -26.46
N GLY A 103 -1.87 7.56 -25.59
CA GLY A 103 -2.62 8.80 -25.35
C GLY A 103 -4.02 8.59 -24.76
N GLY A 104 -4.36 7.37 -24.33
CA GLY A 104 -5.67 7.03 -23.78
C GLY A 104 -5.73 7.11 -22.26
N SER A 105 -6.95 6.99 -21.74
CA SER A 105 -7.21 6.89 -20.30
C SER A 105 -8.22 5.79 -20.03
N ASP A 106 -8.17 5.23 -18.81
CA ASP A 106 -9.09 4.22 -18.34
C ASP A 106 -9.48 4.48 -16.88
N GLU A 107 -10.74 4.19 -16.56
CA GLU A 107 -11.28 4.35 -15.22
C GLU A 107 -11.44 2.98 -14.56
N LEU A 108 -10.85 2.82 -13.40
CA LEU A 108 -10.87 1.58 -12.63
C LEU A 108 -11.57 1.81 -11.30
N THR A 109 -12.35 0.82 -10.85
CA THR A 109 -12.90 0.83 -9.49
C THR A 109 -11.93 0.15 -8.54
N PHE A 110 -11.53 0.86 -7.49
CA PHE A 110 -10.75 0.32 -6.39
C PHE A 110 -11.66 0.03 -5.20
N ASN A 111 -11.87 -1.25 -4.91
CA ASN A 111 -12.73 -1.70 -3.82
C ASN A 111 -11.91 -1.87 -2.52
N VAL A 112 -12.07 -0.92 -1.60
CA VAL A 112 -11.38 -0.92 -0.31
C VAL A 112 -12.02 -1.89 0.66
N ALA A 113 -13.36 -1.89 0.74
CA ALA A 113 -14.09 -2.60 1.78
C ALA A 113 -13.86 -4.11 1.71
N ASP A 114 -13.99 -4.69 0.52
CA ASP A 114 -13.85 -6.13 0.33
C ASP A 114 -12.40 -6.59 0.51
N HIS A 115 -11.46 -5.86 -0.10
CA HIS A 115 -10.04 -6.26 -0.13
C HIS A 115 -9.29 -5.93 1.17
N TYR A 116 -9.56 -4.77 1.76
CA TYR A 116 -8.75 -4.27 2.90
C TYR A 116 -9.58 -4.02 4.16
N GLY A 117 -10.91 -3.82 4.01
CA GLY A 117 -11.81 -3.40 5.09
C GLY A 117 -11.63 -1.94 5.45
N THR A 118 -12.04 -1.54 6.65
CA THR A 118 -11.90 -0.17 7.14
C THR A 118 -10.43 0.21 7.29
N LEU A 119 -10.02 1.29 6.62
CA LEU A 119 -8.66 1.82 6.72
C LEU A 119 -8.51 2.70 7.95
N SER A 120 -7.39 2.60 8.64
CA SER A 120 -7.02 3.49 9.74
C SER A 120 -6.54 4.83 9.20
N GLU A 121 -6.52 5.86 10.06
CA GLU A 121 -5.89 7.15 9.74
C GLU A 121 -4.45 6.95 9.20
N GLY A 122 -4.15 7.57 8.05
CA GLY A 122 -2.86 7.43 7.42
C GLY A 122 -2.80 7.96 5.99
N ARG A 123 -1.58 7.93 5.41
CA ARG A 123 -1.31 8.23 4.01
C ARG A 123 -1.19 6.91 3.26
N TYR A 124 -1.93 6.79 2.19
CA TYR A 124 -2.03 5.59 1.36
C TYR A 124 -1.76 5.89 -0.10
N ARG A 125 -1.44 4.87 -0.88
CA ARG A 125 -1.47 4.92 -2.34
C ARG A 125 -2.00 3.62 -2.93
N VAL A 126 -2.76 3.74 -4.02
CA VAL A 126 -3.10 2.63 -4.92
C VAL A 126 -2.00 2.52 -5.94
N VAL A 127 -1.54 1.32 -6.22
CA VAL A 127 -0.46 1.05 -7.17
C VAL A 127 -0.95 0.08 -8.25
N GLN A 128 -0.66 0.41 -9.51
CA GLN A 128 -0.89 -0.43 -10.69
C GLN A 128 0.41 -0.64 -11.43
N VAL A 129 0.71 -1.89 -11.75
CA VAL A 129 1.82 -2.27 -12.63
C VAL A 129 1.29 -2.42 -14.04
N LEU A 130 2.00 -1.82 -14.99
CA LEU A 130 1.69 -1.94 -16.41
C LEU A 130 2.92 -2.44 -17.15
N SER A 131 2.73 -3.06 -18.32
CA SER A 131 3.82 -3.52 -19.18
C SER A 131 3.60 -3.09 -20.63
N ASP A 132 4.68 -2.71 -21.30
CA ASP A 132 4.64 -2.47 -22.74
C ASP A 132 4.70 -3.80 -23.53
N ARG A 133 4.72 -3.71 -24.87
CA ARG A 133 4.77 -4.89 -25.75
C ARG A 133 6.10 -5.65 -25.67
N GLU A 134 7.13 -5.01 -25.17
CA GLU A 134 8.48 -5.60 -25.01
C GLU A 134 8.63 -6.26 -23.63
N GLY A 135 7.65 -6.08 -22.74
CA GLY A 135 7.66 -6.61 -21.38
C GLY A 135 8.35 -5.69 -20.36
N ASN A 136 8.71 -4.46 -20.75
CA ASN A 136 9.20 -3.48 -19.79
C ASN A 136 8.05 -2.99 -18.93
N THR A 137 8.28 -2.87 -17.62
CA THR A 137 7.26 -2.44 -16.67
C THR A 137 7.31 -0.94 -16.41
N THR A 138 6.14 -0.35 -16.16
CA THR A 138 5.97 0.98 -15.60
C THR A 138 4.97 0.92 -14.46
N ILE A 139 5.13 1.82 -13.49
CA ILE A 139 4.34 1.82 -12.27
C ILE A 139 3.54 3.12 -12.21
N ALA A 140 2.24 2.99 -12.05
CA ALA A 140 1.36 4.11 -11.79
C ALA A 140 0.84 4.05 -10.35
N ALA A 141 0.74 5.19 -9.67
CA ALA A 141 0.26 5.25 -8.30
C ALA A 141 -0.55 6.52 -8.03
N ALA A 142 -1.62 6.38 -7.27
CA ALA A 142 -2.46 7.48 -6.81
C ALA A 142 -2.50 7.54 -5.28
N GLU A 143 -2.11 8.68 -4.71
CA GLU A 143 -2.08 8.88 -3.27
C GLU A 143 -3.39 9.45 -2.74
N PHE A 144 -3.73 9.06 -1.50
CA PHE A 144 -4.85 9.62 -0.74
C PHE A 144 -4.57 9.55 0.77
N GLY A 145 -5.35 10.31 1.53
CA GLY A 145 -5.25 10.32 3.00
C GLY A 145 -6.56 9.92 3.65
N ILE A 146 -6.49 9.18 4.75
CA ILE A 146 -7.60 8.91 5.64
C ILE A 146 -7.40 9.70 6.94
N GLY A 147 -8.45 10.43 7.37
CA GLY A 147 -8.39 11.27 8.57
C GLY A 147 -7.60 12.57 8.37
N ARG A 148 -7.08 13.16 9.46
CA ARG A 148 -6.29 14.40 9.40
C ARG A 148 -4.85 14.12 8.97
N VAL A 149 -4.63 13.87 7.68
CA VAL A 149 -3.27 13.81 7.15
C VAL A 149 -2.80 15.24 6.89
N ASN A 150 -1.87 15.76 7.71
CA ASN A 150 -1.16 16.98 7.38
C ASN A 150 -0.28 16.73 6.15
N THR A 151 -0.79 17.01 4.96
CA THR A 151 0.02 17.13 3.76
C THR A 151 0.90 18.37 3.92
N LYS A 152 2.21 18.17 4.11
CA LYS A 152 3.21 19.22 4.00
C LYS A 152 3.59 19.41 2.55
#